data_78df2f5224998fd9a02b828e1a45cf57
#
_entry.id   78df2f5224998fd9a02b828e1a45cf57
#
_cell.length_a   1.000
_cell.length_b   1.000
_cell.length_c   1.000
_cell.angle_alpha   90.00
_cell.angle_beta   90.00
_cell.angle_gamma   90.00
#
_symmetry.space_group_name_H-M   'P 1'
#
loop_
_entity.id
_entity.type
_entity.pdbx_description
1 polymer ?
#
loop_
_entity_poly.entity_id
_entity_poly.type
_entity_poly.pdbx_seq_one_letter_code
_entity_poly.pdbx_strand_id
1 'polypeptide(L)'
;MKRYRWVLGCCLLLSIGVLWAEDKSDLRALQQEAAQNRNLDSYVKVCKLLYQTEEDPDLLLSYADSIHQLAIDSGKPEIFIEYYIWLSEGYFIKGDFEQGYALKRKAIGLAEKAGLRFTIAQACCDMGYYCNADACYDSARYYFHKGLVAGEGLPGAEEACRTILTNYASSFLFEGQTDSALVYTIRASERSAADKDTAMLIENLNQLGTIYRRKKNLEDCIANFEEALHLCELCGNYNTVAFIYGNIATAYCDWDRPEDAISFSEKALKYALKTDNKRRIGTCYVNLGAILVRMEKMRTEGIDTLLKAIPFLEQVNDRRQLCNAYNYLVNAYRLDGNLDMAMQYLQKLDKLAHEMQTDIERFKYYQAKAALLQESKNYADAIVYYRKIVDMLRSGYKDARDYEHYRKLSECYLAVNNLSLAYNYMTQAYALRDSVFQTEETDQLSEYSVKYRTKEKELEIVSLRREQLEQETYMLRHRIIVGSVISLLGILLLGSLYARQRQRARIALLANAACEKEREFLELQKETEQRLTRKYIDGLESERERMATELHDDVCNNLLALEMNIRTISTEEGADLDKQLDLLNNTRERLRKLSHELMPPVFQYATLDELLAD
;
A
#
# COMPACT_ATOMS: atom_id res chain seq x y z
N MET A 1 27.85 4.13 10.77
CA MET A 1 27.37 2.90 11.41
C MET A 1 26.10 3.03 12.27
N LYS A 2 25.33 4.13 12.21
CA LYS A 2 24.00 4.25 12.88
C LYS A 2 22.84 4.33 11.88
N ARG A 3 23.03 3.83 10.64
CA ARG A 3 22.15 4.09 9.49
C ARG A 3 20.94 3.15 9.36
N TYR A 4 20.91 2.02 10.03
CA TYR A 4 19.97 0.93 9.71
C TYR A 4 18.94 0.61 10.81
N ARG A 5 18.86 1.42 11.85
CA ARG A 5 17.95 1.17 12.99
C ARG A 5 16.44 1.26 12.69
N TRP A 6 16.07 1.60 11.47
CA TRP A 6 14.67 1.99 11.14
C TRP A 6 13.94 1.08 10.15
N VAL A 7 14.62 0.08 9.59
CA VAL A 7 14.01 -0.85 8.61
C VAL A 7 13.26 -1.98 9.30
N LEU A 8 13.69 -2.37 10.47
CA LEU A 8 13.13 -3.50 11.23
C LEU A 8 11.74 -3.24 11.82
N GLY A 9 11.38 -1.97 12.07
CA GLY A 9 10.13 -1.61 12.74
C GLY A 9 8.85 -1.66 11.90
N CYS A 10 8.91 -1.68 10.58
CA CYS A 10 7.72 -1.44 9.77
C CYS A 10 6.95 -2.69 9.34
N CYS A 11 7.56 -3.84 9.26
CA CYS A 11 6.83 -5.07 8.93
C CYS A 11 6.18 -5.75 10.14
N LEU A 12 6.68 -5.48 11.36
CA LEU A 12 6.12 -5.98 12.63
C LEU A 12 5.13 -5.01 13.30
N LEU A 13 5.16 -3.71 12.94
CA LEU A 13 4.38 -2.66 13.63
C LEU A 13 2.88 -2.64 13.29
N LEU A 14 2.38 -3.47 12.37
CA LEU A 14 0.97 -3.49 12.02
C LEU A 14 0.14 -4.50 12.82
N SER A 15 0.79 -5.48 13.44
CA SER A 15 0.17 -6.31 14.49
C SER A 15 0.28 -5.71 15.89
N ILE A 16 1.05 -4.64 16.09
CA ILE A 16 1.47 -4.11 17.40
C ILE A 16 0.73 -2.83 17.82
N GLY A 17 -0.24 -2.34 17.05
CA GLY A 17 -0.97 -1.09 17.37
C GLY A 17 -1.77 -1.06 18.68
N VAL A 18 -1.78 -2.13 19.48
CA VAL A 18 -2.52 -2.25 20.76
C VAL A 18 -1.64 -2.58 21.96
N LEU A 19 -0.34 -2.91 21.79
CA LEU A 19 0.46 -3.63 22.79
C LEU A 19 1.48 -2.79 23.62
N TRP A 20 1.59 -1.49 23.43
CA TRP A 20 2.68 -0.68 24.04
C TRP A 20 2.64 -0.48 25.58
N ALA A 21 1.52 -0.75 26.23
CA ALA A 21 1.39 -0.64 27.68
C ALA A 21 1.54 -2.00 28.43
N GLU A 22 1.31 -3.11 27.74
CA GLU A 22 1.39 -4.47 28.29
C GLU A 22 2.82 -5.05 28.24
N ASP A 23 3.63 -4.66 27.26
CA ASP A 23 4.94 -5.28 26.94
C ASP A 23 5.95 -5.37 28.08
N LYS A 24 6.03 -4.35 28.96
CA LYS A 24 7.02 -4.37 30.06
C LYS A 24 6.64 -5.30 31.22
N SER A 25 5.35 -5.50 31.43
CA SER A 25 4.86 -6.47 32.41
C SER A 25 5.04 -7.89 31.88
N ASP A 26 4.83 -8.08 30.58
CA ASP A 26 4.93 -9.35 29.90
C ASP A 26 6.38 -9.82 29.78
N LEU A 27 7.32 -8.92 29.49
CA LEU A 27 8.75 -9.26 29.47
C LEU A 27 9.23 -9.79 30.82
N ARG A 28 8.85 -9.14 31.92
CA ARG A 28 9.22 -9.59 33.27
C ARG A 28 8.60 -10.96 33.60
N ALA A 29 7.36 -11.18 33.21
CA ALA A 29 6.66 -12.45 33.40
C ALA A 29 7.36 -13.58 32.62
N LEU A 30 7.68 -13.33 31.34
CA LEU A 30 8.40 -14.29 30.50
C LEU A 30 9.83 -14.56 30.99
N GLN A 31 10.52 -13.53 31.50
CA GLN A 31 11.86 -13.71 32.14
C GLN A 31 11.77 -14.57 33.37
N GLN A 32 10.75 -14.41 34.22
CA GLN A 32 10.51 -15.25 35.38
C GLN A 32 10.20 -16.70 34.98
N GLU A 33 9.34 -16.89 33.97
CA GLU A 33 9.04 -18.22 33.39
C GLU A 33 10.33 -18.88 32.86
N ALA A 34 11.15 -18.13 32.14
CA ALA A 34 12.43 -18.62 31.60
C ALA A 34 13.42 -19.00 32.70
N ALA A 35 13.48 -18.22 33.79
CA ALA A 35 14.33 -18.51 34.92
C ALA A 35 13.91 -19.78 35.72
N GLN A 36 12.59 -20.04 35.76
CA GLN A 36 12.03 -21.21 36.42
C GLN A 36 12.14 -22.46 35.55
N ASN A 37 11.71 -22.39 34.30
CA ASN A 37 11.58 -23.57 33.45
C ASN A 37 12.88 -23.99 32.80
N ARG A 38 13.79 -23.05 32.50
CA ARG A 38 15.10 -23.25 31.87
C ARG A 38 15.04 -24.19 30.63
N ASN A 39 14.04 -24.04 29.80
CA ASN A 39 13.85 -24.84 28.59
C ASN A 39 13.83 -23.96 27.32
N LEU A 40 13.93 -24.62 26.17
CA LEU A 40 14.01 -23.93 24.87
C LEU A 40 12.79 -23.02 24.62
N ASP A 41 11.58 -23.51 24.87
CA ASP A 41 10.35 -22.76 24.61
C ASP A 41 10.30 -21.44 25.39
N SER A 42 10.65 -21.48 26.69
CA SER A 42 10.65 -20.29 27.54
C SER A 42 11.72 -19.26 27.10
N TYR A 43 12.91 -19.70 26.70
CA TYR A 43 13.95 -18.80 26.19
C TYR A 43 13.56 -18.20 24.83
N VAL A 44 12.99 -18.99 23.91
CA VAL A 44 12.52 -18.52 22.61
C VAL A 44 11.39 -17.49 22.75
N LYS A 45 10.47 -17.64 23.71
CA LYS A 45 9.42 -16.64 23.97
C LYS A 45 10.02 -15.28 24.38
N VAL A 46 11.04 -15.28 25.26
CA VAL A 46 11.73 -14.05 25.63
C VAL A 46 12.47 -13.44 24.43
N CYS A 47 13.19 -14.25 23.66
CA CYS A 47 13.89 -13.80 22.46
C CYS A 47 12.93 -13.16 21.44
N LYS A 48 11.77 -13.77 21.23
CA LYS A 48 10.73 -13.23 20.32
C LYS A 48 10.25 -11.85 20.76
N LEU A 49 9.95 -11.67 22.05
CA LEU A 49 9.50 -10.38 22.56
C LEU A 49 10.61 -9.33 22.48
N LEU A 50 11.85 -9.66 22.87
CA LEU A 50 12.99 -8.76 22.75
C LEU A 50 13.29 -8.37 21.29
N TYR A 51 13.11 -9.31 20.36
CA TYR A 51 13.23 -9.03 18.93
C TYR A 51 12.15 -8.07 18.43
N GLN A 52 10.91 -8.24 18.90
CA GLN A 52 9.79 -7.38 18.53
C GLN A 52 9.93 -5.95 19.07
N THR A 53 10.46 -5.79 20.28
CA THR A 53 10.62 -4.48 20.92
C THR A 53 11.92 -3.76 20.52
N GLU A 54 12.94 -4.47 20.07
CA GLU A 54 14.29 -3.97 19.73
C GLU A 54 14.94 -3.16 20.88
N GLU A 55 14.42 -3.27 22.10
CA GLU A 55 14.84 -2.43 23.23
C GLU A 55 16.23 -2.80 23.78
N ASP A 56 16.57 -4.09 23.81
CA ASP A 56 17.79 -4.58 24.46
C ASP A 56 18.46 -5.74 23.69
N PRO A 57 19.27 -5.43 22.68
CA PRO A 57 19.98 -6.46 21.92
C PRO A 57 21.02 -7.24 22.76
N ASP A 58 21.57 -6.64 23.83
CA ASP A 58 22.51 -7.34 24.68
C ASP A 58 21.82 -8.41 25.54
N LEU A 59 20.62 -8.11 26.00
CA LEU A 59 19.76 -9.08 26.67
C LEU A 59 19.36 -10.22 25.73
N LEU A 60 18.97 -9.91 24.48
CA LEU A 60 18.67 -10.92 23.46
C LEU A 60 19.85 -11.87 23.25
N LEU A 61 21.07 -11.34 23.12
CA LEU A 61 22.30 -12.14 22.99
C LEU A 61 22.52 -13.03 24.19
N SER A 62 22.26 -12.54 25.43
CA SER A 62 22.40 -13.34 26.63
C SER A 62 21.44 -14.53 26.70
N TYR A 63 20.21 -14.36 26.19
CA TYR A 63 19.26 -15.48 26.07
C TYR A 63 19.66 -16.43 24.93
N ALA A 64 20.24 -15.94 23.84
CA ALA A 64 20.83 -16.81 22.83
C ALA A 64 21.98 -17.67 23.41
N ASP A 65 22.82 -17.11 24.27
CA ASP A 65 23.85 -17.88 24.98
C ASP A 65 23.25 -18.93 25.93
N SER A 66 22.11 -18.64 26.56
CA SER A 66 21.36 -19.62 27.36
C SER A 66 20.84 -20.78 26.50
N ILE A 67 20.36 -20.49 25.28
CA ILE A 67 20.00 -21.53 24.30
C ILE A 67 21.23 -22.32 23.85
N HIS A 68 22.39 -21.66 23.69
CA HIS A 68 23.64 -22.35 23.36
C HIS A 68 24.04 -23.37 24.41
N GLN A 69 23.95 -23.00 25.70
CA GLN A 69 24.24 -23.93 26.79
C GLN A 69 23.31 -25.15 26.76
N LEU A 70 22.00 -24.89 26.52
CA LEU A 70 21.02 -25.96 26.36
C LEU A 70 21.32 -26.87 25.16
N ALA A 71 21.85 -26.28 24.08
CA ALA A 71 22.27 -27.03 22.89
C ALA A 71 23.44 -27.96 23.18
N ILE A 72 24.43 -27.48 23.93
CA ILE A 72 25.59 -28.29 24.40
C ILE A 72 25.13 -29.43 25.27
N ASP A 73 24.30 -29.13 26.29
CA ASP A 73 23.84 -30.11 27.26
C ASP A 73 22.96 -31.22 26.64
N SER A 74 22.16 -30.86 25.64
CA SER A 74 21.24 -31.80 24.97
C SER A 74 21.85 -32.52 23.78
N GLY A 75 22.87 -31.94 23.13
CA GLY A 75 23.46 -32.42 21.87
C GLY A 75 22.51 -32.41 20.65
N LYS A 76 21.32 -31.74 20.74
CA LYS A 76 20.29 -31.72 19.70
C LYS A 76 20.58 -30.67 18.64
N PRO A 77 20.66 -31.04 17.35
CA PRO A 77 20.92 -30.10 16.25
C PRO A 77 19.88 -28.97 16.16
N GLU A 78 18.61 -29.24 16.48
CA GLU A 78 17.50 -28.28 16.42
C GLU A 78 17.74 -27.10 17.37
N ILE A 79 18.31 -27.36 18.56
CA ILE A 79 18.59 -26.31 19.56
C ILE A 79 19.77 -25.46 19.12
N PHE A 80 20.77 -26.05 18.44
CA PHE A 80 21.87 -25.27 17.84
C PHE A 80 21.38 -24.36 16.72
N ILE A 81 20.36 -24.79 15.93
CA ILE A 81 19.76 -23.96 14.90
C ILE A 81 19.06 -22.75 15.52
N GLU A 82 18.24 -22.96 16.56
CA GLU A 82 17.60 -21.86 17.31
C GLU A 82 18.63 -20.88 17.91
N TYR A 83 19.71 -21.40 18.48
CA TYR A 83 20.82 -20.58 18.96
C TYR A 83 21.35 -19.66 17.86
N TYR A 84 21.69 -20.19 16.67
CA TYR A 84 22.23 -19.37 15.58
C TYR A 84 21.19 -18.39 15.01
N ILE A 85 19.91 -18.75 15.01
CA ILE A 85 18.83 -17.83 14.62
C ILE A 85 18.82 -16.62 15.57
N TRP A 86 18.67 -16.84 16.86
CA TRP A 86 18.54 -15.75 17.83
C TRP A 86 19.83 -14.94 18.00
N LEU A 87 20.97 -15.59 17.92
CA LEU A 87 22.26 -14.90 17.90
C LEU A 87 22.38 -13.98 16.69
N SER A 88 21.97 -14.43 15.51
CA SER A 88 21.97 -13.60 14.30
C SER A 88 21.04 -12.40 14.41
N GLU A 89 19.84 -12.57 14.99
CA GLU A 89 18.92 -11.46 15.22
C GLU A 89 19.51 -10.39 16.15
N GLY A 90 20.15 -10.80 17.23
CA GLY A 90 20.85 -9.88 18.13
C GLY A 90 21.92 -9.06 17.42
N TYR A 91 22.70 -9.66 16.52
CA TYR A 91 23.70 -8.94 15.72
C TYR A 91 23.07 -8.01 14.68
N PHE A 92 21.98 -8.41 14.03
CA PHE A 92 21.24 -7.52 13.12
C PHE A 92 20.70 -6.30 13.84
N ILE A 93 20.10 -6.45 15.04
CA ILE A 93 19.62 -5.32 15.85
C ILE A 93 20.77 -4.41 16.27
N LYS A 94 21.94 -4.96 16.59
CA LYS A 94 23.17 -4.18 16.87
C LYS A 94 23.74 -3.45 15.67
N GLY A 95 23.31 -3.83 14.45
CA GLY A 95 23.82 -3.28 13.20
C GLY A 95 25.14 -3.92 12.74
N ASP A 96 25.50 -5.08 13.30
CA ASP A 96 26.61 -5.91 12.80
C ASP A 96 26.07 -6.92 11.79
N PHE A 97 25.80 -6.43 10.60
CA PHE A 97 25.19 -7.19 9.52
C PHE A 97 26.09 -8.34 9.03
N GLU A 98 27.41 -8.15 9.04
CA GLU A 98 28.35 -9.17 8.58
C GLU A 98 28.24 -10.44 9.45
N GLN A 99 28.28 -10.26 10.76
CA GLN A 99 28.10 -11.33 11.73
C GLN A 99 26.70 -11.95 11.63
N GLY A 100 25.66 -11.10 11.55
CA GLY A 100 24.27 -11.52 11.40
C GLY A 100 24.08 -12.45 10.19
N TYR A 101 24.57 -12.04 9.02
CA TYR A 101 24.49 -12.86 7.81
C TYR A 101 25.27 -14.18 7.90
N ALA A 102 26.46 -14.15 8.53
CA ALA A 102 27.25 -15.37 8.67
C ALA A 102 26.53 -16.41 9.55
N LEU A 103 25.96 -15.97 10.67
CA LEU A 103 25.24 -16.83 11.62
C LEU A 103 23.92 -17.34 11.04
N LYS A 104 23.15 -16.49 10.36
CA LYS A 104 21.88 -16.88 9.73
C LYS A 104 22.13 -17.91 8.61
N ARG A 105 23.18 -17.74 7.78
CA ARG A 105 23.58 -18.76 6.81
C ARG A 105 23.93 -20.09 7.45
N LYS A 106 24.59 -20.05 8.63
CA LYS A 106 24.93 -21.26 9.37
C LYS A 106 23.69 -21.97 9.89
N ALA A 107 22.73 -21.21 10.43
CA ALA A 107 21.42 -21.75 10.85
C ALA A 107 20.68 -22.42 9.69
N ILE A 108 20.55 -21.73 8.54
CA ILE A 108 19.91 -22.28 7.33
C ILE A 108 20.61 -23.58 6.88
N GLY A 109 21.95 -23.60 6.82
CA GLY A 109 22.68 -24.78 6.39
C GLY A 109 22.54 -25.99 7.33
N LEU A 110 22.39 -25.74 8.64
CA LEU A 110 22.10 -26.80 9.61
C LEU A 110 20.66 -27.29 9.47
N ALA A 111 19.71 -26.40 9.30
CA ALA A 111 18.29 -26.73 9.08
C ALA A 111 18.09 -27.56 7.80
N GLU A 112 18.85 -27.26 6.74
CA GLU A 112 18.86 -28.07 5.50
C GLU A 112 19.37 -29.49 5.72
N LYS A 113 20.49 -29.63 6.43
CA LYS A 113 21.05 -30.95 6.76
C LYS A 113 20.11 -31.77 7.65
N ALA A 114 19.34 -31.10 8.50
CA ALA A 114 18.35 -31.73 9.37
C ALA A 114 16.98 -31.95 8.69
N GLY A 115 16.76 -31.43 7.46
CA GLY A 115 15.49 -31.54 6.73
C GLY A 115 14.34 -30.74 7.35
N LEU A 116 14.62 -29.71 8.13
CA LEU A 116 13.65 -28.91 8.88
C LEU A 116 13.02 -27.81 7.99
N ARG A 117 12.11 -28.21 7.11
CA ARG A 117 11.50 -27.35 6.07
C ARG A 117 10.88 -26.08 6.63
N PHE A 118 10.17 -26.16 7.75
CA PHE A 118 9.54 -25.00 8.40
C PHE A 118 10.60 -23.96 8.82
N THR A 119 11.66 -24.41 9.52
CA THR A 119 12.76 -23.55 9.96
C THR A 119 13.51 -22.92 8.78
N ILE A 120 13.70 -23.71 7.69
CA ILE A 120 14.29 -23.17 6.44
C ILE A 120 13.42 -22.04 5.88
N ALA A 121 12.09 -22.22 5.81
CA ALA A 121 11.18 -21.21 5.29
C ALA A 121 11.27 -19.90 6.12
N GLN A 122 11.20 -20.00 7.45
CA GLN A 122 11.32 -18.85 8.34
C GLN A 122 12.69 -18.17 8.22
N ALA A 123 13.77 -18.91 8.40
CA ALA A 123 15.12 -18.33 8.38
C ALA A 123 15.47 -17.71 7.00
N CYS A 124 14.95 -18.27 5.91
CA CYS A 124 15.08 -17.69 4.57
C CYS A 124 14.20 -16.43 4.40
N CYS A 125 13.01 -16.39 5.01
CA CYS A 125 12.19 -15.19 5.07
C CYS A 125 12.96 -14.02 5.71
N ASP A 126 13.49 -14.23 6.91
CA ASP A 126 14.27 -13.23 7.65
C ASP A 126 15.53 -12.81 6.85
N MET A 127 16.25 -13.79 6.32
CA MET A 127 17.46 -13.54 5.53
C MET A 127 17.17 -12.69 4.30
N GLY A 128 16.09 -13.01 3.57
CA GLY A 128 15.64 -12.24 2.42
C GLY A 128 15.23 -10.82 2.81
N TYR A 129 14.55 -10.67 3.96
CA TYR A 129 14.18 -9.38 4.51
C TYR A 129 15.41 -8.49 4.78
N TYR A 130 16.43 -9.03 5.48
CA TYR A 130 17.67 -8.28 5.72
C TYR A 130 18.43 -7.95 4.45
N CYS A 131 18.49 -8.88 3.50
CA CYS A 131 19.08 -8.61 2.18
C CYS A 131 18.34 -7.50 1.43
N ASN A 132 17.00 -7.45 1.52
CA ASN A 132 16.21 -6.37 0.98
C ASN A 132 16.51 -5.02 1.66
N ALA A 133 16.69 -5.03 2.99
CA ALA A 133 17.05 -3.85 3.77
C ALA A 133 18.42 -3.28 3.39
N ASP A 134 19.36 -4.17 3.06
CA ASP A 134 20.71 -3.81 2.58
C ASP A 134 20.73 -3.55 1.06
N ALA A 135 19.56 -3.55 0.42
CA ALA A 135 19.40 -3.39 -1.01
C ALA A 135 20.19 -4.41 -1.87
N CYS A 136 20.46 -5.57 -1.30
CA CYS A 136 21.02 -6.74 -1.98
C CYS A 136 19.89 -7.58 -2.59
N TYR A 137 19.14 -7.01 -3.56
CA TYR A 137 17.87 -7.56 -4.04
C TYR A 137 18.00 -8.95 -4.69
N ASP A 138 19.10 -9.24 -5.41
CA ASP A 138 19.35 -10.57 -5.95
C ASP A 138 19.47 -11.63 -4.84
N SER A 139 20.21 -11.31 -3.78
CA SER A 139 20.35 -12.21 -2.63
C SER A 139 19.02 -12.38 -1.90
N ALA A 140 18.23 -11.32 -1.75
CA ALA A 140 16.91 -11.40 -1.14
C ALA A 140 16.01 -12.33 -1.95
N ARG A 141 15.94 -12.15 -3.28
CA ARG A 141 15.17 -13.03 -4.17
C ARG A 141 15.60 -14.49 -4.08
N TYR A 142 16.89 -14.75 -3.99
CA TYR A 142 17.41 -16.11 -3.79
C TYR A 142 16.86 -16.74 -2.51
N TYR A 143 16.96 -16.04 -1.38
CA TYR A 143 16.46 -16.57 -0.10
C TYR A 143 14.94 -16.67 -0.06
N PHE A 144 14.21 -15.71 -0.60
CA PHE A 144 12.75 -15.78 -0.69
C PHE A 144 12.29 -16.96 -1.55
N HIS A 145 12.91 -17.19 -2.69
CA HIS A 145 12.61 -18.35 -3.51
C HIS A 145 12.89 -19.67 -2.75
N LYS A 146 14.03 -19.74 -2.07
CA LYS A 146 14.40 -20.92 -1.26
C LYS A 146 13.41 -21.15 -0.12
N GLY A 147 13.00 -20.09 0.55
CA GLY A 147 11.99 -20.15 1.61
C GLY A 147 10.62 -20.60 1.11
N LEU A 148 10.15 -20.10 -0.05
CA LEU A 148 8.91 -20.54 -0.68
C LEU A 148 8.94 -22.04 -1.00
N VAL A 149 10.02 -22.52 -1.65
CA VAL A 149 10.18 -23.94 -1.98
C VAL A 149 10.16 -24.82 -0.72
N ALA A 150 10.75 -24.35 0.38
CA ALA A 150 10.72 -25.08 1.64
C ALA A 150 9.35 -25.07 2.32
N GLY A 151 8.64 -23.95 2.27
CA GLY A 151 7.38 -23.75 2.98
C GLY A 151 6.13 -24.16 2.20
N GLU A 152 6.20 -24.25 0.87
CA GLU A 152 5.01 -24.52 0.05
C GLU A 152 4.41 -25.89 0.35
N GLY A 153 3.08 -25.88 0.63
CA GLY A 153 2.33 -27.08 0.99
C GLY A 153 2.68 -27.67 2.38
N LEU A 154 3.48 -26.98 3.19
CA LEU A 154 3.81 -27.40 4.54
C LEU A 154 2.83 -26.80 5.55
N PRO A 155 2.05 -27.61 6.31
CA PRO A 155 1.18 -27.12 7.36
C PRO A 155 1.98 -26.29 8.41
N GLY A 156 1.48 -25.10 8.75
CA GLY A 156 2.10 -24.18 9.69
C GLY A 156 3.10 -23.19 9.06
N ALA A 157 3.45 -23.34 7.77
CA ALA A 157 4.33 -22.40 7.06
C ALA A 157 3.58 -21.34 6.25
N GLU A 158 2.25 -21.27 6.38
CA GLU A 158 1.40 -20.38 5.60
C GLU A 158 1.77 -18.90 5.81
N GLU A 159 2.00 -18.50 7.08
CA GLU A 159 2.40 -17.14 7.44
C GLU A 159 3.76 -16.77 6.83
N ALA A 160 4.76 -17.65 6.97
CA ALA A 160 6.08 -17.44 6.38
C ALA A 160 5.99 -17.31 4.85
N CYS A 161 5.19 -18.14 4.19
CA CYS A 161 4.99 -18.07 2.74
C CYS A 161 4.31 -16.78 2.30
N ARG A 162 3.29 -16.27 3.03
CA ARG A 162 2.65 -14.97 2.75
C ARG A 162 3.66 -13.84 2.87
N THR A 163 4.38 -13.78 4.00
CA THR A 163 5.40 -12.75 4.25
C THR A 163 6.50 -12.77 3.18
N ILE A 164 6.93 -13.97 2.80
CA ILE A 164 7.91 -14.13 1.71
C ILE A 164 7.37 -13.56 0.40
N LEU A 165 6.15 -13.90 0.00
CA LEU A 165 5.56 -13.41 -1.26
C LEU A 165 5.48 -11.89 -1.29
N THR A 166 5.02 -11.28 -0.20
CA THR A 166 4.93 -9.83 -0.04
C THR A 166 6.31 -9.15 -0.14
N ASN A 167 7.30 -9.69 0.56
CA ASN A 167 8.66 -9.17 0.53
C ASN A 167 9.38 -9.44 -0.80
N TYR A 168 9.03 -10.52 -1.47
CA TYR A 168 9.54 -10.84 -2.82
C TYR A 168 9.06 -9.81 -3.85
N ALA A 169 7.76 -9.46 -3.81
CA ALA A 169 7.21 -8.40 -4.64
C ALA A 169 7.92 -7.06 -4.37
N SER A 170 8.20 -6.75 -3.11
CA SER A 170 8.92 -5.55 -2.73
C SER A 170 10.32 -5.46 -3.32
N SER A 171 11.07 -6.58 -3.42
CA SER A 171 12.39 -6.59 -4.05
C SER A 171 12.33 -6.10 -5.51
N PHE A 172 11.32 -6.56 -6.27
CA PHE A 172 11.12 -6.12 -7.65
C PHE A 172 10.70 -4.66 -7.74
N LEU A 173 9.84 -4.22 -6.81
CA LEU A 173 9.37 -2.83 -6.78
C LEU A 173 10.51 -1.84 -6.52
N PHE A 174 11.42 -2.18 -5.61
CA PHE A 174 12.59 -1.35 -5.29
C PHE A 174 13.57 -1.26 -6.47
N GLU A 175 13.72 -2.32 -7.22
CA GLU A 175 14.55 -2.33 -8.42
C GLU A 175 13.89 -1.65 -9.63
N GLY A 176 12.61 -1.29 -9.52
CA GLY A 176 11.84 -0.68 -10.60
C GLY A 176 11.23 -1.66 -11.60
N GLN A 177 11.30 -2.96 -11.31
CA GLN A 177 10.69 -4.02 -12.11
C GLN A 177 9.19 -4.14 -11.79
N THR A 178 8.43 -3.14 -12.23
CA THR A 178 7.03 -2.93 -11.83
C THR A 178 6.12 -4.10 -12.25
N ASP A 179 6.35 -4.71 -13.43
CA ASP A 179 5.52 -5.82 -13.90
C ASP A 179 5.75 -7.10 -13.08
N SER A 180 6.98 -7.41 -12.75
CA SER A 180 7.29 -8.54 -11.86
C SER A 180 6.72 -8.31 -10.46
N ALA A 181 6.87 -7.09 -9.94
CA ALA A 181 6.26 -6.69 -8.68
C ALA A 181 4.75 -6.92 -8.70
N LEU A 182 4.06 -6.53 -9.78
CA LEU A 182 2.63 -6.72 -9.95
C LEU A 182 2.23 -8.20 -9.81
N VAL A 183 2.88 -9.11 -10.54
CA VAL A 183 2.58 -10.55 -10.51
C VAL A 183 2.68 -11.14 -9.10
N TYR A 184 3.76 -10.81 -8.37
CA TYR A 184 3.96 -11.39 -7.03
C TYR A 184 3.08 -10.73 -5.97
N THR A 185 2.74 -9.45 -6.12
CA THR A 185 1.81 -8.79 -5.18
C THR A 185 0.39 -9.35 -5.34
N ILE A 186 -0.05 -9.64 -6.58
CA ILE A 186 -1.30 -10.35 -6.84
C ILE A 186 -1.31 -11.70 -6.09
N ARG A 187 -0.29 -12.52 -6.27
CA ARG A 187 -0.19 -13.83 -5.59
C ARG A 187 -0.20 -13.69 -4.06
N ALA A 188 0.50 -12.69 -3.51
CA ALA A 188 0.48 -12.41 -2.07
C ALA A 188 -0.92 -12.04 -1.58
N SER A 189 -1.64 -11.26 -2.38
CA SER A 189 -3.00 -10.81 -2.11
C SER A 189 -4.00 -11.99 -2.11
N GLU A 190 -3.99 -12.83 -3.16
CA GLU A 190 -4.78 -14.06 -3.24
C GLU A 190 -4.57 -14.95 -2.03
N ARG A 191 -3.30 -15.16 -1.67
CA ARG A 191 -2.96 -16.02 -0.54
C ARG A 191 -3.45 -15.42 0.77
N SER A 192 -3.27 -14.11 0.97
CA SER A 192 -3.71 -13.44 2.19
C SER A 192 -5.22 -13.43 2.35
N ALA A 193 -5.98 -13.33 1.25
CA ALA A 193 -7.43 -13.45 1.26
C ALA A 193 -7.88 -14.89 1.56
N ALA A 194 -7.27 -15.89 0.92
CA ALA A 194 -7.56 -17.29 1.16
C ALA A 194 -7.34 -17.68 2.63
N ASP A 195 -6.25 -17.18 3.22
CA ASP A 195 -5.88 -17.43 4.62
C ASP A 195 -6.60 -16.49 5.60
N LYS A 196 -7.46 -15.58 5.12
CA LYS A 196 -8.18 -14.54 5.90
C LYS A 196 -7.26 -13.64 6.72
N ASP A 197 -6.07 -13.40 6.25
CA ASP A 197 -5.11 -12.49 6.88
C ASP A 197 -5.36 -11.05 6.39
N THR A 198 -6.28 -10.37 7.08
CA THR A 198 -6.70 -9.01 6.74
C THR A 198 -5.55 -8.00 6.81
N ALA A 199 -4.62 -8.16 7.75
CA ALA A 199 -3.52 -7.22 7.91
C ALA A 199 -2.57 -7.27 6.70
N MET A 200 -2.18 -8.49 6.29
CA MET A 200 -1.34 -8.69 5.12
C MET A 200 -2.06 -8.32 3.82
N LEU A 201 -3.38 -8.52 3.74
CA LEU A 201 -4.18 -8.13 2.60
C LEU A 201 -4.20 -6.60 2.41
N ILE A 202 -4.37 -5.84 3.50
CA ILE A 202 -4.27 -4.38 3.48
C ILE A 202 -2.91 -3.91 2.96
N GLU A 203 -1.84 -4.54 3.43
CA GLU A 203 -0.49 -4.20 2.98
C GLU A 203 -0.30 -4.46 1.50
N ASN A 204 -0.76 -5.62 1.03
CA ASN A 204 -0.70 -6.00 -0.38
C ASN A 204 -1.54 -5.07 -1.27
N LEU A 205 -2.76 -4.71 -0.89
CA LEU A 205 -3.60 -3.75 -1.61
C LEU A 205 -2.95 -2.36 -1.69
N ASN A 206 -2.35 -1.91 -0.59
CA ASN A 206 -1.61 -0.66 -0.58
C ASN A 206 -0.37 -0.70 -1.50
N GLN A 207 0.31 -1.84 -1.56
CA GLN A 207 1.41 -2.06 -2.49
C GLN A 207 0.92 -2.03 -3.95
N LEU A 208 -0.24 -2.64 -4.25
CA LEU A 208 -0.87 -2.60 -5.57
C LEU A 208 -1.22 -1.18 -6.00
N GLY A 209 -1.85 -0.37 -5.13
CA GLY A 209 -2.10 1.03 -5.42
C GLY A 209 -0.82 1.78 -5.80
N THR A 210 0.29 1.51 -5.09
CA THR A 210 1.59 2.12 -5.43
C THR A 210 2.14 1.63 -6.76
N ILE A 211 1.98 0.36 -7.09
CA ILE A 211 2.39 -0.19 -8.40
C ILE A 211 1.58 0.45 -9.52
N TYR A 212 0.25 0.50 -9.39
CA TYR A 212 -0.60 1.13 -10.39
C TYR A 212 -0.34 2.62 -10.51
N ARG A 213 -0.02 3.32 -9.41
CA ARG A 213 0.46 4.70 -9.46
C ARG A 213 1.71 4.83 -10.34
N ARG A 214 2.71 3.96 -10.18
CA ARG A 214 3.91 3.96 -11.02
C ARG A 214 3.64 3.60 -12.48
N LYS A 215 2.64 2.75 -12.71
CA LYS A 215 2.16 2.39 -14.06
C LYS A 215 1.26 3.49 -14.66
N LYS A 216 1.06 4.60 -13.97
CA LYS A 216 0.18 5.71 -14.35
C LYS A 216 -1.28 5.27 -14.62
N ASN A 217 -1.75 4.25 -13.96
CA ASN A 217 -3.13 3.78 -13.99
C ASN A 217 -3.87 4.29 -12.75
N LEU A 218 -4.54 5.45 -12.88
CA LEU A 218 -5.22 6.10 -11.75
C LEU A 218 -6.40 5.29 -11.24
N GLU A 219 -7.17 4.68 -12.13
CA GLU A 219 -8.38 3.94 -11.78
C GLU A 219 -8.06 2.77 -10.86
N ASP A 220 -7.18 1.86 -11.29
CA ASP A 220 -6.76 0.73 -10.46
C ASP A 220 -5.97 1.18 -9.22
N CYS A 221 -5.20 2.27 -9.32
CA CYS A 221 -4.50 2.85 -8.18
C CYS A 221 -5.47 3.25 -7.06
N ILE A 222 -6.50 4.02 -7.39
CA ILE A 222 -7.48 4.51 -6.42
C ILE A 222 -8.36 3.36 -5.92
N ALA A 223 -8.83 2.48 -6.79
CA ALA A 223 -9.65 1.33 -6.41
C ALA A 223 -8.96 0.46 -5.34
N ASN A 224 -7.68 0.16 -5.54
CA ASN A 224 -6.93 -0.63 -4.57
C ASN A 224 -6.70 0.09 -3.23
N PHE A 225 -6.45 1.39 -3.27
CA PHE A 225 -6.36 2.18 -2.03
C PHE A 225 -7.70 2.27 -1.30
N GLU A 226 -8.82 2.42 -2.02
CA GLU A 226 -10.16 2.47 -1.44
C GLU A 226 -10.54 1.14 -0.77
N GLU A 227 -10.21 0.04 -1.40
CA GLU A 227 -10.41 -1.29 -0.80
C GLU A 227 -9.57 -1.46 0.48
N ALA A 228 -8.29 -1.06 0.45
CA ALA A 228 -7.45 -1.06 1.64
C ALA A 228 -8.02 -0.16 2.75
N LEU A 229 -8.56 1.03 2.41
CA LEU A 229 -9.21 1.93 3.38
C LEU A 229 -10.41 1.28 4.05
N HIS A 230 -11.28 0.66 3.26
CA HIS A 230 -12.47 0.00 3.79
C HIS A 230 -12.10 -1.08 4.82
N LEU A 231 -11.14 -1.94 4.51
CA LEU A 231 -10.63 -2.93 5.47
C LEU A 231 -10.03 -2.29 6.73
N CYS A 232 -9.27 -1.17 6.58
CA CYS A 232 -8.69 -0.45 7.72
C CYS A 232 -9.75 0.15 8.65
N GLU A 233 -10.83 0.67 8.09
CA GLU A 233 -11.93 1.24 8.87
C GLU A 233 -12.65 0.17 9.68
N LEU A 234 -12.87 -1.02 9.10
CA LEU A 234 -13.43 -2.17 9.81
C LEU A 234 -12.56 -2.63 10.99
N CYS A 235 -11.24 -2.54 10.85
CA CYS A 235 -10.29 -2.91 11.90
C CYS A 235 -10.03 -1.77 12.92
N GLY A 236 -10.55 -0.56 12.72
CA GLY A 236 -10.30 0.61 13.58
C GLY A 236 -8.85 1.11 13.54
N ASN A 237 -8.05 0.75 12.53
CA ASN A 237 -6.65 1.12 12.41
C ASN A 237 -6.47 2.52 11.78
N TYR A 238 -6.76 3.56 12.55
CA TYR A 238 -6.67 4.95 12.10
C TYR A 238 -5.26 5.37 11.63
N ASN A 239 -4.21 4.76 12.15
CA ASN A 239 -2.85 5.05 11.73
C ASN A 239 -2.60 4.62 10.27
N THR A 240 -3.10 3.45 9.91
CA THR A 240 -3.03 2.94 8.53
C THR A 240 -3.99 3.70 7.61
N VAL A 241 -5.20 4.04 8.07
CA VAL A 241 -6.13 4.91 7.34
C VAL A 241 -5.47 6.24 6.96
N ALA A 242 -4.83 6.92 7.92
CA ALA A 242 -4.13 8.17 7.66
C ALA A 242 -3.04 8.02 6.60
N PHE A 243 -2.34 6.89 6.62
CA PHE A 243 -1.29 6.63 5.66
C PHE A 243 -1.83 6.38 4.24
N ILE A 244 -2.93 5.63 4.10
CA ILE A 244 -3.56 5.38 2.79
C ILE A 244 -4.08 6.67 2.19
N TYR A 245 -4.75 7.51 2.97
CA TYR A 245 -5.15 8.82 2.47
C TYR A 245 -3.97 9.67 2.01
N GLY A 246 -2.82 9.59 2.69
CA GLY A 246 -1.58 10.22 2.24
C GLY A 246 -1.06 9.69 0.90
N ASN A 247 -1.21 8.38 0.64
CA ASN A 247 -0.82 7.79 -0.64
C ASN A 247 -1.78 8.16 -1.77
N ILE A 248 -3.09 8.21 -1.48
CA ILE A 248 -4.10 8.73 -2.41
C ILE A 248 -3.81 10.19 -2.77
N ALA A 249 -3.51 11.03 -1.77
CA ALA A 249 -3.12 12.42 -1.99
C ALA A 249 -1.88 12.52 -2.89
N THR A 250 -0.89 11.67 -2.65
CA THR A 250 0.32 11.62 -3.50
C THR A 250 -0.02 11.18 -4.92
N ALA A 251 -0.92 10.22 -5.10
CA ALA A 251 -1.40 9.82 -6.41
C ALA A 251 -2.04 11.01 -7.15
N TYR A 252 -2.96 11.71 -6.52
CA TYR A 252 -3.58 12.89 -7.13
C TYR A 252 -2.58 14.01 -7.47
N CYS A 253 -1.53 14.18 -6.66
CA CYS A 253 -0.43 15.08 -7.01
C CYS A 253 0.30 14.65 -8.28
N ASP A 254 0.54 13.34 -8.46
CA ASP A 254 1.23 12.81 -9.66
C ASP A 254 0.37 12.96 -10.93
N TRP A 255 -0.96 13.08 -10.77
CA TRP A 255 -1.93 13.36 -11.86
C TRP A 255 -2.33 14.84 -11.99
N ASP A 256 -1.55 15.75 -11.38
CA ASP A 256 -1.78 17.21 -11.44
C ASP A 256 -3.20 17.65 -11.03
N ARG A 257 -3.72 17.02 -9.94
CA ARG A 257 -5.02 17.30 -9.33
C ARG A 257 -4.84 17.80 -7.89
N PRO A 258 -4.35 19.03 -7.69
CA PRO A 258 -3.94 19.53 -6.38
C PRO A 258 -5.11 19.70 -5.39
N GLU A 259 -6.32 20.03 -5.86
CA GLU A 259 -7.49 20.20 -4.99
C GLU A 259 -7.90 18.86 -4.35
N ASP A 260 -7.91 17.78 -5.12
CA ASP A 260 -8.16 16.43 -4.61
C ASP A 260 -7.04 16.01 -3.65
N ALA A 261 -5.80 16.27 -4.02
CA ALA A 261 -4.64 15.97 -3.17
C ALA A 261 -4.70 16.67 -1.80
N ILE A 262 -5.13 17.93 -1.76
CA ILE A 262 -5.36 18.67 -0.51
C ILE A 262 -6.47 17.99 0.30
N SER A 263 -7.62 17.74 -0.31
CA SER A 263 -8.77 17.11 0.36
C SER A 263 -8.38 15.77 1.01
N PHE A 264 -7.64 14.91 0.29
CA PHE A 264 -7.18 13.64 0.83
C PHE A 264 -6.07 13.79 1.87
N SER A 265 -5.19 14.78 1.75
CA SER A 265 -4.17 15.08 2.77
C SER A 265 -4.80 15.60 4.08
N GLU A 266 -5.86 16.39 4.00
CA GLU A 266 -6.64 16.82 5.16
C GLU A 266 -7.33 15.65 5.86
N LYS A 267 -7.91 14.71 5.08
CA LYS A 267 -8.45 13.46 5.63
C LYS A 267 -7.34 12.67 6.34
N ALA A 268 -6.16 12.53 5.70
CA ALA A 268 -5.01 11.85 6.31
C ALA A 268 -4.63 12.49 7.66
N LEU A 269 -4.53 13.82 7.72
CA LEU A 269 -4.22 14.55 8.95
C LEU A 269 -5.31 14.38 10.02
N LYS A 270 -6.59 14.45 9.63
CA LYS A 270 -7.73 14.24 10.53
C LYS A 270 -7.67 12.86 11.21
N TYR A 271 -7.33 11.81 10.47
CA TYR A 271 -7.19 10.47 11.03
C TYR A 271 -5.90 10.31 11.84
N ALA A 272 -4.78 10.91 11.40
CA ALA A 272 -3.53 10.90 12.15
C ALA A 272 -3.69 11.55 13.54
N LEU A 273 -4.42 12.65 13.62
CA LEU A 273 -4.70 13.35 14.89
C LEU A 273 -5.58 12.56 15.87
N LYS A 274 -6.24 11.49 15.43
CA LYS A 274 -6.95 10.54 16.33
C LYS A 274 -6.00 9.51 16.95
N THR A 275 -4.75 9.52 16.57
CA THR A 275 -3.72 8.59 17.05
C THR A 275 -2.69 9.34 17.89
N ASP A 276 -2.00 8.64 18.80
CA ASP A 276 -0.86 9.21 19.53
C ASP A 276 0.46 9.15 18.74
N ASN A 277 0.39 8.74 17.48
CA ASN A 277 1.57 8.57 16.63
C ASN A 277 2.09 9.91 16.09
N LYS A 278 2.98 10.54 16.87
CA LYS A 278 3.60 11.83 16.55
C LYS A 278 4.31 11.84 15.20
N ARG A 279 4.97 10.74 14.83
CA ARG A 279 5.61 10.60 13.52
C ARG A 279 4.58 10.69 12.40
N ARG A 280 3.45 9.98 12.53
CA ARG A 280 2.38 10.00 11.54
C ARG A 280 1.78 11.41 11.41
N ILE A 281 1.50 12.05 12.53
CA ILE A 281 0.98 13.42 12.57
C ILE A 281 1.94 14.38 11.85
N GLY A 282 3.23 14.35 12.22
CA GLY A 282 4.25 15.17 11.58
C GLY A 282 4.36 14.93 10.07
N THR A 283 4.34 13.66 9.65
CA THR A 283 4.37 13.29 8.22
C THR A 283 3.16 13.82 7.46
N CYS A 284 1.96 13.74 8.04
CA CYS A 284 0.74 14.26 7.41
C CYS A 284 0.81 15.80 7.26
N TYR A 285 1.32 16.52 8.26
CA TYR A 285 1.56 17.96 8.14
C TYR A 285 2.59 18.29 7.04
N VAL A 286 3.68 17.52 6.93
CA VAL A 286 4.67 17.73 5.86
C VAL A 286 4.05 17.52 4.48
N ASN A 287 3.28 16.45 4.31
CA ASN A 287 2.66 16.13 3.03
C ASN A 287 1.64 17.20 2.61
N LEU A 288 0.76 17.60 3.53
CA LEU A 288 -0.21 18.67 3.27
C LEU A 288 0.49 19.99 2.97
N GLY A 289 1.46 20.40 3.80
CA GLY A 289 2.20 21.62 3.60
C GLY A 289 2.98 21.63 2.27
N ALA A 290 3.55 20.48 1.86
CA ALA A 290 4.24 20.34 0.59
C ALA A 290 3.32 20.56 -0.63
N ILE A 291 2.06 20.21 -0.53
CA ILE A 291 1.07 20.46 -1.60
C ILE A 291 0.68 21.94 -1.59
N LEU A 292 0.36 22.49 -0.42
CA LEU A 292 -0.09 23.88 -0.27
C LEU A 292 0.96 24.90 -0.74
N VAL A 293 2.26 24.69 -0.44
CA VAL A 293 3.32 25.62 -0.85
C VAL A 293 3.52 25.68 -2.37
N ARG A 294 3.08 24.68 -3.13
CA ARG A 294 3.11 24.71 -4.59
C ARG A 294 2.08 25.66 -5.19
N MET A 295 0.98 25.88 -4.46
CA MET A 295 -0.09 26.78 -4.87
C MET A 295 0.20 28.19 -4.36
N GLU A 296 0.40 29.14 -5.26
CA GLU A 296 0.78 30.52 -4.91
C GLU A 296 -0.15 31.14 -3.87
N LYS A 297 -1.48 30.96 -4.04
CA LYS A 297 -2.51 31.51 -3.15
C LYS A 297 -2.53 30.88 -1.75
N MET A 298 -2.02 29.65 -1.60
CA MET A 298 -2.05 28.89 -0.35
C MET A 298 -0.65 28.73 0.27
N ARG A 299 0.37 29.36 -0.27
CA ARG A 299 1.76 29.19 0.15
C ARG A 299 2.00 29.56 1.59
N THR A 300 1.41 30.65 2.07
CA THR A 300 1.51 31.09 3.47
C THR A 300 0.92 30.03 4.42
N GLU A 301 -0.25 29.49 4.10
CA GLU A 301 -0.88 28.41 4.86
C GLU A 301 0.00 27.13 4.82
N GLY A 302 0.61 26.85 3.68
CA GLY A 302 1.55 25.75 3.53
C GLY A 302 2.79 25.89 4.41
N ILE A 303 3.34 27.10 4.53
CA ILE A 303 4.45 27.41 5.44
C ILE A 303 4.04 27.15 6.89
N ASP A 304 2.88 27.66 7.32
CA ASP A 304 2.37 27.46 8.67
C ASP A 304 2.12 25.97 8.96
N THR A 305 1.64 25.24 7.97
CA THR A 305 1.41 23.80 8.08
C THR A 305 2.72 23.03 8.23
N LEU A 306 3.77 23.39 7.47
CA LEU A 306 5.10 22.80 7.60
C LEU A 306 5.74 23.13 8.96
N LEU A 307 5.56 24.34 9.46
CA LEU A 307 6.07 24.72 10.78
C LEU A 307 5.42 23.91 11.90
N LYS A 308 4.12 23.59 11.79
CA LYS A 308 3.42 22.70 12.73
C LYS A 308 3.97 21.28 12.73
N ALA A 309 4.55 20.79 11.64
CA ALA A 309 5.13 19.45 11.55
C ALA A 309 6.39 19.31 12.42
N ILE A 310 7.21 20.35 12.50
CA ILE A 310 8.57 20.31 13.09
C ILE A 310 8.57 19.77 14.53
N PRO A 311 7.78 20.31 15.48
CA PRO A 311 7.83 19.86 16.88
C PRO A 311 7.44 18.38 17.04
N PHE A 312 6.52 17.86 16.23
CA PHE A 312 6.17 16.44 16.27
C PHE A 312 7.32 15.56 15.79
N LEU A 313 8.01 15.98 14.73
CA LEU A 313 9.13 15.24 14.13
C LEU A 313 10.39 15.30 15.00
N GLU A 314 10.65 16.43 15.66
CA GLU A 314 11.76 16.59 16.61
C GLU A 314 11.58 15.68 17.83
N GLN A 315 10.36 15.59 18.38
CA GLN A 315 10.07 14.71 19.53
C GLN A 315 10.37 13.25 19.26
N VAL A 316 10.18 12.78 18.02
CA VAL A 316 10.46 11.39 17.61
C VAL A 316 11.78 11.23 16.87
N ASN A 317 12.60 12.30 16.79
CA ASN A 317 13.88 12.36 16.10
C ASN A 317 13.79 11.84 14.63
N ASP A 318 12.68 12.16 13.92
CA ASP A 318 12.52 11.78 12.53
C ASP A 318 13.27 12.74 11.60
N ARG A 319 14.59 12.55 11.52
CA ARG A 319 15.51 13.41 10.75
C ARG A 319 15.15 13.48 9.28
N ARG A 320 14.59 12.42 8.71
CA ARG A 320 14.24 12.35 7.29
C ARG A 320 13.05 13.25 6.97
N GLN A 321 11.99 13.20 7.79
CA GLN A 321 10.85 14.07 7.61
C GLN A 321 11.20 15.53 7.96
N LEU A 322 12.10 15.76 8.92
CA LEU A 322 12.64 17.09 9.17
C LEU A 322 13.41 17.65 7.95
N CYS A 323 14.22 16.84 7.27
CA CYS A 323 14.86 17.24 6.01
C CYS A 323 13.84 17.60 4.94
N ASN A 324 12.76 16.83 4.82
CA ASN A 324 11.67 17.14 3.88
C ASN A 324 11.02 18.48 4.23
N ALA A 325 10.63 18.66 5.51
CA ALA A 325 10.02 19.90 5.97
C ALA A 325 10.90 21.11 5.71
N TYR A 326 12.19 21.04 6.07
CA TYR A 326 13.13 22.14 5.84
C TYR A 326 13.35 22.41 4.35
N ASN A 327 13.45 21.38 3.51
CA ASN A 327 13.55 21.55 2.07
C ASN A 327 12.32 22.27 1.48
N TYR A 328 11.10 21.89 1.91
CA TYR A 328 9.89 22.58 1.46
C TYR A 328 9.81 24.02 1.98
N LEU A 329 10.23 24.28 3.23
CA LEU A 329 10.31 25.64 3.77
C LEU A 329 11.32 26.52 3.04
N VAL A 330 12.52 25.99 2.72
CA VAL A 330 13.49 26.71 1.89
C VAL A 330 12.88 27.15 0.57
N ASN A 331 12.20 26.21 -0.11
CA ASN A 331 11.56 26.51 -1.40
C ASN A 331 10.40 27.50 -1.26
N ALA A 332 9.56 27.35 -0.23
CA ALA A 332 8.43 28.23 0.01
C ALA A 332 8.88 29.67 0.29
N TYR A 333 9.82 29.86 1.22
CA TYR A 333 10.36 31.20 1.55
C TYR A 333 11.13 31.82 0.38
N ARG A 334 11.86 31.01 -0.42
CA ARG A 334 12.50 31.48 -1.64
C ARG A 334 11.47 32.01 -2.65
N LEU A 335 10.36 31.30 -2.86
CA LEU A 335 9.29 31.72 -3.77
C LEU A 335 8.52 32.96 -3.27
N ASP A 336 8.50 33.17 -1.95
CA ASP A 336 7.93 34.40 -1.34
C ASP A 336 8.93 35.56 -1.30
N GLY A 337 10.17 35.37 -1.79
CA GLY A 337 11.21 36.39 -1.77
C GLY A 337 11.87 36.63 -0.40
N ASN A 338 11.51 35.83 0.62
CA ASN A 338 12.11 35.92 1.96
C ASN A 338 13.38 35.08 2.04
N LEU A 339 14.45 35.62 1.44
CA LEU A 339 15.71 34.89 1.32
C LEU A 339 16.40 34.65 2.66
N ASP A 340 16.16 35.48 3.66
CA ASP A 340 16.75 35.33 5.00
C ASP A 340 16.19 34.08 5.69
N MET A 341 14.87 33.91 5.68
CA MET A 341 14.24 32.70 6.22
C MET A 341 14.61 31.45 5.42
N ALA A 342 14.68 31.57 4.09
CA ALA A 342 15.13 30.47 3.25
C ALA A 342 16.56 30.04 3.63
N MET A 343 17.47 30.97 3.90
CA MET A 343 18.85 30.69 4.32
C MET A 343 18.90 30.01 5.70
N GLN A 344 18.08 30.45 6.67
CA GLN A 344 18.02 29.83 8.00
C GLN A 344 17.62 28.35 7.91
N TYR A 345 16.56 28.04 7.14
CA TYR A 345 16.13 26.65 6.97
C TYR A 345 17.11 25.83 6.12
N LEU A 346 17.81 26.46 5.17
CA LEU A 346 18.88 25.81 4.42
C LEU A 346 20.06 25.39 5.32
N GLN A 347 20.41 26.20 6.32
CA GLN A 347 21.44 25.82 7.30
C GLN A 347 21.01 24.61 8.15
N LYS A 348 19.73 24.55 8.56
CA LYS A 348 19.18 23.39 9.27
C LYS A 348 19.20 22.15 8.38
N LEU A 349 18.83 22.28 7.10
CA LEU A 349 18.87 21.21 6.12
C LEU A 349 20.31 20.71 5.88
N ASP A 350 21.28 21.61 5.76
CA ASP A 350 22.70 21.31 5.59
C ASP A 350 23.23 20.44 6.74
N LYS A 351 22.96 20.86 7.99
CA LYS A 351 23.36 20.11 9.17
C LYS A 351 22.81 18.67 9.15
N LEU A 352 21.52 18.50 8.88
CA LEU A 352 20.90 17.18 8.81
C LEU A 352 21.45 16.34 7.66
N ALA A 353 21.65 16.93 6.48
CA ALA A 353 22.21 16.24 5.32
C ALA A 353 23.64 15.73 5.58
N HIS A 354 24.45 16.51 6.33
CA HIS A 354 25.78 16.09 6.77
C HIS A 354 25.73 14.97 7.80
N GLU A 355 24.82 15.05 8.76
CA GLU A 355 24.66 14.02 9.79
C GLU A 355 24.16 12.69 9.21
N MET A 356 23.24 12.73 8.25
CA MET A 356 22.65 11.53 7.63
C MET A 356 23.56 10.89 6.59
N GLN A 357 24.40 11.67 5.91
CA GLN A 357 25.36 11.24 4.88
C GLN A 357 24.78 10.37 3.76
N THR A 358 23.50 10.51 3.43
CA THR A 358 22.86 9.76 2.35
C THR A 358 22.82 10.63 1.07
N ASP A 359 22.77 9.98 -0.08
CA ASP A 359 22.73 10.68 -1.36
C ASP A 359 21.46 11.49 -1.54
N ILE A 360 20.33 11.03 -0.98
CA ILE A 360 19.05 11.73 -1.09
C ILE A 360 19.05 13.06 -0.36
N GLU A 361 19.50 13.07 0.91
CA GLU A 361 19.53 14.28 1.68
C GLU A 361 20.58 15.26 1.11
N ARG A 362 21.72 14.74 0.61
CA ARG A 362 22.71 15.55 -0.12
C ARG A 362 22.13 16.13 -1.40
N PHE A 363 21.39 15.36 -2.18
CA PHE A 363 20.73 15.82 -3.38
C PHE A 363 19.72 16.94 -3.08
N LYS A 364 18.84 16.76 -2.09
CA LYS A 364 17.88 17.79 -1.65
C LYS A 364 18.58 19.06 -1.21
N TYR A 365 19.64 18.93 -0.41
CA TYR A 365 20.42 20.09 0.02
C TYR A 365 21.05 20.82 -1.17
N TYR A 366 21.71 20.11 -2.10
CA TYR A 366 22.31 20.73 -3.28
C TYR A 366 21.26 21.42 -4.15
N GLN A 367 20.11 20.80 -4.33
CA GLN A 367 19.00 21.37 -5.09
C GLN A 367 18.46 22.66 -4.45
N ALA A 368 18.20 22.64 -3.15
CA ALA A 368 17.74 23.81 -2.41
C ALA A 368 18.78 24.94 -2.43
N LYS A 369 20.06 24.61 -2.21
CA LYS A 369 21.17 25.56 -2.21
C LYS A 369 21.38 26.19 -3.59
N ALA A 370 21.42 25.39 -4.65
CA ALA A 370 21.57 25.85 -6.01
C ALA A 370 20.43 26.79 -6.41
N ALA A 371 19.18 26.43 -6.10
CA ALA A 371 18.02 27.25 -6.41
C ALA A 371 18.03 28.60 -5.66
N LEU A 372 18.43 28.61 -4.39
CA LEU A 372 18.54 29.84 -3.61
C LEU A 372 19.65 30.76 -4.12
N LEU A 373 20.80 30.19 -4.47
CA LEU A 373 21.91 30.94 -5.05
C LEU A 373 21.56 31.53 -6.43
N GLN A 374 20.81 30.78 -7.24
CA GLN A 374 20.33 31.27 -8.53
C GLN A 374 19.36 32.44 -8.34
N GLU A 375 18.44 32.37 -7.39
CA GLU A 375 17.50 33.45 -7.05
C GLU A 375 18.24 34.69 -6.54
N SER A 376 19.27 34.50 -5.73
CA SER A 376 20.16 35.57 -5.23
C SER A 376 21.12 36.08 -6.30
N LYS A 377 21.00 35.63 -7.55
CA LYS A 377 21.87 36.00 -8.69
C LYS A 377 23.36 35.63 -8.52
N ASN A 378 23.66 34.77 -7.54
CA ASN A 378 25.03 34.24 -7.37
C ASN A 378 25.19 32.97 -8.25
N TYR A 379 25.24 33.20 -9.56
CA TYR A 379 25.28 32.14 -10.56
C TYR A 379 26.56 31.30 -10.50
N ALA A 380 27.70 31.91 -10.11
CA ALA A 380 28.96 31.17 -9.99
C ALA A 380 28.90 30.05 -8.96
N ASP A 381 28.40 30.35 -7.78
CA ASP A 381 28.22 29.34 -6.73
C ASP A 381 27.05 28.37 -7.06
N ALA A 382 25.96 28.85 -7.68
CA ALA A 382 24.87 28.01 -8.13
C ALA A 382 25.34 26.90 -9.10
N ILE A 383 26.25 27.24 -10.04
CA ILE A 383 26.89 26.31 -10.98
C ILE A 383 27.58 25.16 -10.22
N VAL A 384 28.30 25.48 -9.14
CA VAL A 384 29.02 24.45 -8.36
C VAL A 384 28.04 23.39 -7.84
N TYR A 385 26.89 23.82 -7.31
CA TYR A 385 25.90 22.88 -6.75
C TYR A 385 25.09 22.16 -7.82
N TYR A 386 24.70 22.86 -8.91
CA TYR A 386 24.05 22.18 -10.03
C TYR A 386 24.96 21.14 -10.69
N ARG A 387 26.27 21.38 -10.77
CA ARG A 387 27.24 20.39 -11.26
C ARG A 387 27.26 19.16 -10.35
N LYS A 388 27.30 19.35 -9.01
CA LYS A 388 27.20 18.21 -8.06
C LYS A 388 25.94 17.39 -8.29
N ILE A 389 24.79 18.03 -8.55
CA ILE A 389 23.53 17.36 -8.89
C ILE A 389 23.69 16.55 -10.18
N VAL A 390 24.18 17.18 -11.25
CA VAL A 390 24.40 16.52 -12.55
C VAL A 390 25.39 15.35 -12.44
N ASP A 391 26.43 15.48 -11.63
CA ASP A 391 27.40 14.40 -11.39
C ASP A 391 26.74 13.23 -10.63
N MET A 392 25.86 13.51 -9.67
CA MET A 392 25.05 12.46 -9.00
C MET A 392 24.11 11.75 -9.99
N LEU A 393 23.42 12.49 -10.87
CA LEU A 393 22.57 11.91 -11.91
C LEU A 393 23.36 11.01 -12.87
N ARG A 394 24.55 11.43 -13.27
CA ARG A 394 25.47 10.65 -14.12
C ARG A 394 26.02 9.41 -13.43
N SER A 395 26.16 9.44 -12.12
CA SER A 395 26.58 8.27 -11.32
C SER A 395 25.46 7.28 -11.04
N GLY A 396 24.25 7.50 -11.59
CA GLY A 396 23.12 6.58 -11.48
C GLY A 396 22.03 6.98 -10.48
N TYR A 397 22.15 8.12 -9.81
CA TYR A 397 21.03 8.69 -9.07
C TYR A 397 19.89 9.04 -10.03
N LYS A 398 18.64 8.69 -9.70
CA LYS A 398 17.47 8.94 -10.57
C LYS A 398 16.59 10.02 -9.96
N ASP A 399 16.27 11.04 -10.75
CA ASP A 399 15.23 12.03 -10.47
C ASP A 399 14.23 12.05 -11.64
N ALA A 400 12.95 12.13 -11.34
CA ALA A 400 11.89 12.12 -12.36
C ALA A 400 11.98 13.32 -13.32
N ARG A 401 12.68 14.39 -12.92
CA ARG A 401 12.86 15.63 -13.70
C ARG A 401 14.32 16.00 -13.84
N ASP A 402 15.16 15.01 -14.12
CA ASP A 402 16.60 15.22 -14.29
C ASP A 402 16.92 16.29 -15.35
N TYR A 403 16.17 16.35 -16.46
CA TYR A 403 16.32 17.38 -17.51
C TYR A 403 16.22 18.83 -16.97
N GLU A 404 15.43 19.07 -15.89
CA GLU A 404 15.33 20.41 -15.31
C GLU A 404 16.64 20.89 -14.67
N HIS A 405 17.40 19.98 -14.07
CA HIS A 405 18.69 20.32 -13.46
C HIS A 405 19.72 20.70 -14.52
N TYR A 406 19.73 20.00 -15.65
CA TYR A 406 20.58 20.37 -16.80
C TYR A 406 20.16 21.71 -17.38
N ARG A 407 18.87 22.00 -17.50
CA ARG A 407 18.34 23.28 -17.95
C ARG A 407 18.76 24.44 -17.03
N LYS A 408 18.57 24.27 -15.71
CA LYS A 408 18.97 25.29 -14.72
C LYS A 408 20.47 25.52 -14.70
N LEU A 409 21.28 24.49 -14.87
CA LEU A 409 22.71 24.60 -15.00
C LEU A 409 23.09 25.41 -16.27
N SER A 410 22.42 25.14 -17.38
CA SER A 410 22.58 25.90 -18.62
C SER A 410 22.23 27.39 -18.43
N GLU A 411 21.09 27.69 -17.76
CA GLU A 411 20.68 29.06 -17.44
C GLU A 411 21.73 29.80 -16.60
N CYS A 412 22.32 29.13 -15.61
CA CYS A 412 23.40 29.72 -14.81
C CYS A 412 24.67 29.98 -15.63
N TYR A 413 25.05 29.05 -16.53
CA TYR A 413 26.19 29.30 -17.45
C TYR A 413 25.92 30.42 -18.43
N LEU A 414 24.70 30.58 -18.91
CA LEU A 414 24.29 31.71 -19.74
C LEU A 414 24.43 33.04 -18.97
N ALA A 415 23.98 33.06 -17.71
CA ALA A 415 24.06 34.26 -16.87
C ALA A 415 25.52 34.71 -16.58
N VAL A 416 26.47 33.77 -16.55
CA VAL A 416 27.92 34.10 -16.44
C VAL A 416 28.61 34.20 -17.79
N ASN A 417 27.85 34.33 -18.89
CA ASN A 417 28.30 34.51 -20.26
C ASN A 417 29.18 33.36 -20.82
N ASN A 418 29.02 32.15 -20.29
CA ASN A 418 29.67 30.94 -20.82
C ASN A 418 28.76 30.22 -21.81
N LEU A 419 28.67 30.76 -23.04
CA LEU A 419 27.74 30.31 -24.08
C LEU A 419 27.97 28.85 -24.49
N SER A 420 29.21 28.39 -24.52
CA SER A 420 29.56 27.03 -24.94
C SER A 420 29.01 25.99 -23.99
N LEU A 421 29.23 26.17 -22.69
CA LEU A 421 28.69 25.24 -21.68
C LEU A 421 27.16 25.37 -21.54
N ALA A 422 26.63 26.59 -21.65
CA ALA A 422 25.19 26.81 -21.65
C ALA A 422 24.50 26.02 -22.77
N TYR A 423 25.01 26.13 -24.01
CA TYR A 423 24.48 25.36 -25.14
C TYR A 423 24.59 23.85 -24.94
N ASN A 424 25.74 23.36 -24.48
CA ASN A 424 25.95 21.92 -24.25
C ASN A 424 24.95 21.35 -23.22
N TYR A 425 24.80 22.02 -22.07
CA TYR A 425 23.85 21.53 -21.06
C TYR A 425 22.38 21.69 -21.48
N MET A 426 22.03 22.70 -22.25
CA MET A 426 20.69 22.86 -22.81
C MET A 426 20.38 21.74 -23.80
N THR A 427 21.31 21.36 -24.67
CA THR A 427 21.12 20.24 -25.60
C THR A 427 20.91 18.92 -24.87
N GLN A 428 21.66 18.66 -23.78
CA GLN A 428 21.45 17.49 -22.94
C GLN A 428 20.07 17.53 -22.26
N ALA A 429 19.63 18.69 -21.75
CA ALA A 429 18.31 18.85 -21.15
C ALA A 429 17.20 18.54 -22.16
N TYR A 430 17.30 19.01 -23.39
CA TYR A 430 16.33 18.71 -24.44
C TYR A 430 16.28 17.21 -24.78
N ALA A 431 17.45 16.58 -24.94
CA ALA A 431 17.51 15.16 -25.24
C ALA A 431 16.86 14.29 -24.14
N LEU A 432 17.09 14.63 -22.87
CA LEU A 432 16.47 13.96 -21.72
C LEU A 432 14.96 14.21 -21.67
N ARG A 433 14.55 15.46 -21.89
CA ARG A 433 13.12 15.83 -21.91
C ARG A 433 12.36 15.10 -23.01
N ASP A 434 12.89 15.06 -24.22
CA ASP A 434 12.24 14.41 -25.36
C ASP A 434 12.09 12.90 -25.12
N SER A 435 13.06 12.26 -24.45
CA SER A 435 12.94 10.87 -24.00
C SER A 435 11.77 10.67 -23.02
N VAL A 436 11.62 11.58 -22.04
CA VAL A 436 10.51 11.52 -21.06
C VAL A 436 9.17 11.79 -21.75
N PHE A 437 9.10 12.79 -22.66
CA PHE A 437 7.87 13.14 -23.38
C PHE A 437 7.40 12.03 -24.31
N GLN A 438 8.30 11.35 -25.02
CA GLN A 438 7.92 10.20 -25.85
C GLN A 438 7.30 9.06 -25.02
N THR A 439 7.80 8.87 -23.81
CA THR A 439 7.25 7.88 -22.89
C THR A 439 5.88 8.34 -22.36
N GLU A 440 5.73 9.61 -21.97
CA GLU A 440 4.47 10.16 -21.48
C GLU A 440 3.38 10.23 -22.57
N GLU A 441 3.75 10.55 -23.81
CA GLU A 441 2.80 10.60 -24.94
C GLU A 441 2.29 9.19 -25.29
N THR A 442 3.15 8.18 -25.28
CA THR A 442 2.76 6.77 -25.45
C THR A 442 1.88 6.28 -24.31
N ASP A 443 2.17 6.66 -23.08
CA ASP A 443 1.36 6.30 -21.91
C ASP A 443 -0.01 7.00 -21.94
N GLN A 444 -0.06 8.28 -22.30
CA GLN A 444 -1.33 9.02 -22.48
C GLN A 444 -2.18 8.46 -23.60
N LEU A 445 -1.60 8.12 -24.76
CA LEU A 445 -2.31 7.47 -25.86
C LEU A 445 -2.86 6.10 -25.43
N SER A 446 -2.11 5.35 -24.65
CA SER A 446 -2.57 4.10 -24.05
C SER A 446 -3.75 4.32 -23.09
N GLU A 447 -3.66 5.31 -22.21
CA GLU A 447 -4.74 5.69 -21.28
C GLU A 447 -6.00 6.17 -22.02
N TYR A 448 -5.83 7.03 -23.04
CA TYR A 448 -6.96 7.45 -23.87
C TYR A 448 -7.58 6.28 -24.62
N SER A 449 -6.78 5.32 -25.09
CA SER A 449 -7.30 4.13 -25.77
C SER A 449 -8.11 3.23 -24.83
N VAL A 450 -7.67 3.10 -23.58
CA VAL A 450 -8.40 2.35 -22.54
C VAL A 450 -9.69 3.09 -22.18
N LYS A 451 -9.63 4.39 -21.90
CA LYS A 451 -10.83 5.22 -21.61
C LYS A 451 -11.82 5.20 -22.75
N TYR A 452 -11.34 5.25 -23.99
CA TYR A 452 -12.20 5.17 -25.18
C TYR A 452 -12.91 3.81 -25.26
N ARG A 453 -12.17 2.72 -25.08
CA ARG A 453 -12.75 1.36 -25.07
C ARG A 453 -13.72 1.14 -23.91
N THR A 454 -13.43 1.69 -22.74
CA THR A 454 -14.34 1.62 -21.58
C THR A 454 -15.61 2.39 -21.87
N LYS A 455 -15.49 3.60 -22.42
CA LYS A 455 -16.63 4.43 -22.83
C LYS A 455 -17.46 3.78 -23.93
N GLU A 456 -16.82 3.15 -24.91
CA GLU A 456 -17.46 2.40 -25.98
C GLU A 456 -18.25 1.20 -25.41
N LYS A 457 -17.66 0.45 -24.48
CA LYS A 457 -18.37 -0.64 -23.78
C LYS A 457 -19.52 -0.15 -22.91
N GLU A 458 -19.35 0.97 -22.19
CA GLU A 458 -20.45 1.59 -21.44
C GLU A 458 -21.61 1.99 -22.35
N LEU A 459 -21.31 2.60 -23.52
CA LEU A 459 -22.32 2.96 -24.52
C LEU A 459 -22.99 1.71 -25.11
N GLU A 460 -22.22 0.66 -25.35
CA GLU A 460 -22.76 -0.64 -25.80
C GLU A 460 -23.69 -1.26 -24.76
N ILE A 461 -23.28 -1.26 -23.48
CA ILE A 461 -24.12 -1.73 -22.37
C ILE A 461 -25.41 -0.89 -22.26
N VAL A 462 -25.30 0.44 -22.39
CA VAL A 462 -26.47 1.33 -22.35
C VAL A 462 -27.40 1.07 -23.56
N SER A 463 -26.84 0.83 -24.74
CA SER A 463 -27.63 0.51 -25.94
C SER A 463 -28.34 -0.85 -25.79
N LEU A 464 -27.64 -1.88 -25.33
CA LEU A 464 -28.20 -3.19 -25.05
C LEU A 464 -29.30 -3.14 -23.98
N ARG A 465 -29.06 -2.35 -22.93
CA ARG A 465 -30.05 -2.15 -21.86
C ARG A 465 -31.28 -1.41 -22.34
N ARG A 466 -31.10 -0.48 -23.29
CA ARG A 466 -32.21 0.21 -23.96
C ARG A 466 -33.00 -0.75 -24.84
N GLU A 467 -32.34 -1.58 -25.63
CA GLU A 467 -33.01 -2.62 -26.45
C GLU A 467 -33.78 -3.62 -25.57
N GLN A 468 -33.19 -4.06 -24.44
CA GLN A 468 -33.89 -4.91 -23.47
C GLN A 468 -35.12 -4.23 -22.90
N LEU A 469 -35.04 -2.95 -22.53
CA LEU A 469 -36.17 -2.18 -22.04
C LEU A 469 -37.25 -2.00 -23.11
N GLU A 470 -36.86 -1.77 -24.36
CA GLU A 470 -37.81 -1.69 -25.49
C GLU A 470 -38.49 -3.05 -25.75
N GLN A 471 -37.74 -4.16 -25.65
CA GLN A 471 -38.33 -5.50 -25.74
C GLN A 471 -39.27 -5.81 -24.57
N GLU A 472 -38.88 -5.47 -23.35
CA GLU A 472 -39.71 -5.64 -22.14
C GLU A 472 -41.01 -4.80 -22.26
N THR A 473 -40.89 -3.54 -22.71
CA THR A 473 -42.07 -2.67 -22.90
C THR A 473 -42.96 -3.17 -24.01
N TYR A 474 -42.37 -3.69 -25.11
CA TYR A 474 -43.15 -4.34 -26.18
C TYR A 474 -43.87 -5.58 -25.67
N MET A 475 -43.18 -6.45 -24.94
CA MET A 475 -43.79 -7.64 -24.35
C MET A 475 -44.88 -7.31 -23.32
N LEU A 476 -44.65 -6.23 -22.54
CA LEU A 476 -45.64 -5.75 -21.55
C LEU A 476 -46.89 -5.21 -22.28
N ARG A 477 -46.73 -4.41 -23.34
CA ARG A 477 -47.82 -3.92 -24.18
C ARG A 477 -48.58 -5.08 -24.81
N HIS A 478 -47.85 -6.06 -25.35
CA HIS A 478 -48.46 -7.25 -25.93
C HIS A 478 -49.25 -8.06 -24.90
N ARG A 479 -48.73 -8.24 -23.69
CA ARG A 479 -49.43 -8.89 -22.58
C ARG A 479 -50.67 -8.11 -22.14
N ILE A 480 -50.58 -6.77 -22.09
CA ILE A 480 -51.73 -5.91 -21.77
C ILE A 480 -52.81 -6.02 -22.86
N ILE A 481 -52.40 -5.98 -24.13
CA ILE A 481 -53.36 -6.12 -25.26
C ILE A 481 -54.01 -7.51 -25.24
N VAL A 482 -53.22 -8.56 -25.10
CA VAL A 482 -53.74 -9.94 -25.00
C VAL A 482 -54.63 -10.09 -23.77
N GLY A 483 -54.20 -9.54 -22.60
CA GLY A 483 -54.99 -9.55 -21.37
C GLY A 483 -56.31 -8.77 -21.52
N SER A 484 -56.26 -7.59 -22.20
CA SER A 484 -57.50 -6.82 -22.47
C SER A 484 -58.42 -7.52 -23.44
N VAL A 485 -57.89 -8.17 -24.49
CA VAL A 485 -58.69 -8.98 -25.42
C VAL A 485 -59.29 -10.18 -24.72
N ILE A 486 -58.49 -10.87 -23.88
CA ILE A 486 -59.01 -11.99 -23.08
C ILE A 486 -60.06 -11.51 -22.08
N SER A 487 -59.83 -10.34 -21.45
CA SER A 487 -60.81 -9.74 -20.53
C SER A 487 -62.09 -9.33 -21.28
N LEU A 488 -61.96 -8.76 -22.49
CA LEU A 488 -63.10 -8.38 -23.30
C LEU A 488 -63.90 -9.62 -23.76
N LEU A 489 -63.20 -10.67 -24.20
CA LEU A 489 -63.81 -11.96 -24.52
C LEU A 489 -64.43 -12.62 -23.28
N GLY A 490 -63.76 -12.50 -22.11
CA GLY A 490 -64.31 -12.96 -20.85
C GLY A 490 -65.58 -12.21 -20.43
N ILE A 491 -65.58 -10.86 -20.63
CA ILE A 491 -66.74 -10.02 -20.34
C ILE A 491 -67.89 -10.38 -21.30
N LEU A 492 -67.60 -10.60 -22.58
CA LEU A 492 -68.59 -11.02 -23.58
C LEU A 492 -69.11 -12.42 -23.27
N LEU A 493 -68.24 -13.33 -22.86
CA LEU A 493 -68.60 -14.68 -22.41
C LEU A 493 -69.45 -14.65 -21.14
N LEU A 494 -69.03 -13.86 -20.16
CA LEU A 494 -69.79 -13.64 -18.91
C LEU A 494 -71.14 -12.95 -19.16
N GLY A 495 -71.13 -11.95 -20.11
CA GLY A 495 -72.38 -11.33 -20.58
C GLY A 495 -73.31 -12.30 -21.26
N SER A 496 -72.76 -13.23 -22.09
CA SER A 496 -73.54 -14.30 -22.73
C SER A 496 -74.00 -15.35 -21.73
N LEU A 497 -73.16 -15.67 -20.75
CA LEU A 497 -73.52 -16.58 -19.64
C LEU A 497 -74.51 -15.94 -18.66
N TYR A 498 -74.38 -14.63 -18.40
CA TYR A 498 -75.33 -13.88 -17.57
C TYR A 498 -76.69 -13.74 -18.29
N ALA A 499 -76.69 -13.56 -19.57
CA ALA A 499 -77.92 -13.59 -20.35
C ALA A 499 -78.59 -14.96 -20.36
N ARG A 500 -77.83 -16.05 -20.28
CA ARG A 500 -78.31 -17.42 -20.18
C ARG A 500 -78.63 -17.86 -18.71
N GLN A 501 -77.98 -17.24 -17.72
CA GLN A 501 -78.10 -17.62 -16.31
C GLN A 501 -78.91 -16.61 -15.47
N ARG A 502 -80.07 -16.26 -15.90
CA ARG A 502 -81.09 -15.75 -14.96
C ARG A 502 -81.52 -16.81 -13.90
N GLN A 503 -80.71 -17.86 -13.73
CA GLN A 503 -80.89 -18.84 -12.68
C GLN A 503 -79.94 -18.53 -11.51
N ARG A 504 -80.58 -18.03 -10.45
CA ARG A 504 -80.04 -17.30 -9.29
C ARG A 504 -79.00 -18.01 -8.40
N ALA A 505 -78.61 -19.23 -8.62
CA ALA A 505 -77.81 -19.98 -7.64
C ALA A 505 -76.30 -20.10 -7.96
N ARG A 506 -75.84 -19.69 -9.19
CA ARG A 506 -74.40 -19.90 -9.56
C ARG A 506 -73.53 -18.64 -9.48
N ILE A 507 -74.11 -17.45 -9.37
CA ILE A 507 -73.32 -16.19 -9.35
C ILE A 507 -72.49 -16.03 -8.06
N ALA A 508 -73.04 -16.46 -6.94
CA ALA A 508 -72.33 -16.36 -5.65
C ALA A 508 -71.11 -17.31 -5.55
N LEU A 509 -71.14 -18.46 -6.23
CA LEU A 509 -70.02 -19.42 -6.17
C LEU A 509 -68.86 -18.99 -7.06
N LEU A 510 -69.14 -18.28 -8.20
CA LEU A 510 -68.10 -17.78 -9.09
C LEU A 510 -67.40 -16.53 -8.57
N ALA A 511 -68.11 -15.71 -7.78
CA ALA A 511 -67.50 -14.52 -7.16
C ALA A 511 -66.49 -14.91 -6.08
N ASN A 512 -66.75 -15.95 -5.29
CA ASN A 512 -65.82 -16.44 -4.27
C ASN A 512 -64.58 -17.11 -4.89
N ALA A 513 -64.74 -17.87 -6.00
CA ALA A 513 -63.62 -18.50 -6.68
C ALA A 513 -62.70 -17.49 -7.43
N ALA A 514 -63.27 -16.35 -7.89
CA ALA A 514 -62.48 -15.28 -8.47
C ALA A 514 -61.63 -14.52 -7.44
N CYS A 515 -62.22 -14.32 -6.23
CA CYS A 515 -61.50 -13.62 -5.15
C CYS A 515 -60.35 -14.46 -4.54
N GLU A 516 -60.50 -15.82 -4.57
CA GLU A 516 -59.44 -16.74 -4.13
C GLU A 516 -58.24 -16.74 -5.10
N LYS A 517 -58.54 -16.74 -6.41
CA LYS A 517 -57.48 -16.66 -7.44
C LYS A 517 -56.74 -15.32 -7.45
N GLU A 518 -57.40 -14.24 -7.10
CA GLU A 518 -56.78 -12.91 -7.01
C GLU A 518 -55.82 -12.82 -5.77
N ARG A 519 -56.17 -13.51 -4.67
CA ARG A 519 -55.27 -13.67 -3.54
C ARG A 519 -54.04 -14.51 -3.88
N GLU A 520 -54.24 -15.66 -4.53
CA GLU A 520 -53.11 -16.51 -4.98
C GLU A 520 -52.19 -15.79 -5.97
N PHE A 521 -52.78 -14.96 -6.86
CA PHE A 521 -51.98 -14.17 -7.79
C PHE A 521 -51.16 -13.08 -7.11
N LEU A 522 -51.70 -12.41 -6.10
CA LEU A 522 -50.98 -11.40 -5.32
C LEU A 522 -49.83 -12.00 -4.47
N GLU A 523 -50.04 -13.20 -3.93
CA GLU A 523 -48.97 -13.95 -3.25
C GLU A 523 -47.86 -14.37 -4.21
N LEU A 524 -48.21 -14.85 -5.42
CA LEU A 524 -47.23 -15.25 -6.42
C LEU A 524 -46.44 -14.06 -6.99
N GLN A 525 -47.07 -12.88 -7.12
CA GLN A 525 -46.42 -11.67 -7.53
C GLN A 525 -45.39 -11.18 -6.50
N LYS A 526 -45.75 -11.29 -5.23
CA LYS A 526 -44.87 -10.95 -4.11
C LYS A 526 -43.67 -11.91 -4.01
N GLU A 527 -43.90 -13.19 -4.23
CA GLU A 527 -42.83 -14.19 -4.28
C GLU A 527 -41.87 -13.99 -5.44
N THR A 528 -42.40 -13.57 -6.61
CA THR A 528 -41.59 -13.32 -7.80
C THR A 528 -40.72 -12.07 -7.65
N GLU A 529 -41.24 -11.04 -7.00
CA GLU A 529 -40.52 -9.80 -6.71
C GLU A 529 -39.37 -10.03 -5.69
N GLN A 530 -39.64 -10.80 -4.67
CA GLN A 530 -38.63 -11.20 -3.68
C GLN A 530 -37.51 -12.07 -4.31
N ARG A 531 -37.89 -12.94 -5.25
CA ARG A 531 -36.91 -13.79 -5.96
C ARG A 531 -36.04 -13.01 -6.93
N LEU A 532 -36.57 -11.96 -7.56
CA LEU A 532 -35.81 -11.06 -8.42
C LEU A 532 -34.84 -10.20 -7.61
N THR A 533 -35.28 -9.68 -6.48
CA THR A 533 -34.44 -8.89 -5.57
C THR A 533 -33.29 -9.72 -5.03
N ARG A 534 -33.54 -10.98 -4.68
CA ARG A 534 -32.52 -11.91 -4.17
C ARG A 534 -31.47 -12.21 -5.25
N LYS A 535 -31.90 -12.51 -6.48
CA LYS A 535 -30.98 -12.70 -7.61
C LYS A 535 -30.17 -11.47 -7.97
N TYR A 536 -30.72 -10.28 -7.78
CA TYR A 536 -30.01 -9.03 -7.99
C TYR A 536 -28.93 -8.82 -6.92
N ILE A 537 -29.26 -9.11 -5.67
CA ILE A 537 -28.29 -9.05 -4.56
C ILE A 537 -27.19 -10.09 -4.74
N ASP A 538 -27.53 -11.34 -5.04
CA ASP A 538 -26.58 -12.43 -5.29
C ASP A 538 -25.63 -12.09 -6.46
N GLY A 539 -26.15 -11.42 -7.50
CA GLY A 539 -25.36 -10.95 -8.65
C GLY A 539 -24.39 -9.82 -8.28
N LEU A 540 -24.83 -8.89 -7.44
CA LEU A 540 -23.97 -7.81 -6.93
C LEU A 540 -22.89 -8.36 -5.98
N GLU A 541 -23.26 -9.33 -5.15
CA GLU A 541 -22.30 -9.98 -4.25
C GLU A 541 -21.24 -10.78 -5.04
N SER A 542 -21.66 -11.54 -6.04
CA SER A 542 -20.76 -12.31 -6.92
C SER A 542 -19.81 -11.41 -7.71
N GLU A 543 -20.29 -10.26 -8.22
CA GLU A 543 -19.44 -9.31 -8.93
C GLU A 543 -18.48 -8.58 -7.99
N ARG A 544 -18.93 -8.31 -6.77
CA ARG A 544 -18.11 -7.72 -5.72
C ARG A 544 -17.02 -8.70 -5.24
N GLU A 545 -17.37 -9.97 -5.12
CA GLU A 545 -16.44 -11.05 -4.78
C GLU A 545 -15.42 -11.29 -5.90
N ARG A 546 -15.85 -11.23 -7.17
CA ARG A 546 -14.96 -11.31 -8.34
C ARG A 546 -13.99 -10.14 -8.38
N MET A 547 -14.48 -8.91 -8.17
CA MET A 547 -13.62 -7.72 -8.13
C MET A 547 -12.64 -7.75 -6.93
N ALA A 548 -13.10 -8.22 -5.78
CA ALA A 548 -12.26 -8.39 -4.60
C ALA A 548 -11.11 -9.39 -4.86
N THR A 549 -11.43 -10.49 -5.54
CA THR A 549 -10.48 -11.56 -5.88
C THR A 549 -9.47 -11.08 -6.94
N GLU A 550 -9.93 -10.44 -8.01
CA GLU A 550 -9.06 -9.89 -9.07
C GLU A 550 -8.11 -8.81 -8.54
N LEU A 551 -8.61 -7.94 -7.64
CA LEU A 551 -7.78 -6.91 -6.98
C LEU A 551 -6.72 -7.50 -6.05
N HIS A 552 -7.09 -8.56 -5.33
CA HIS A 552 -6.19 -9.26 -4.42
C HIS A 552 -5.06 -9.96 -5.17
N ASP A 553 -5.38 -10.62 -6.27
CA ASP A 553 -4.49 -11.54 -6.96
C ASP A 553 -3.48 -10.81 -7.86
N ASP A 554 -3.90 -9.74 -8.52
CA ASP A 554 -3.04 -9.01 -9.46
C ASP A 554 -2.12 -7.99 -8.77
N VAL A 555 -2.56 -7.36 -7.71
CA VAL A 555 -1.88 -6.18 -7.18
C VAL A 555 -0.97 -6.48 -6.01
N CYS A 556 -1.40 -7.35 -5.07
CA CYS A 556 -0.60 -7.63 -3.87
C CYS A 556 0.66 -8.46 -4.15
N ASN A 557 0.59 -9.37 -5.15
CA ASN A 557 1.74 -10.19 -5.51
C ASN A 557 2.84 -9.41 -6.27
N ASN A 558 2.44 -8.41 -7.05
CA ASN A 558 3.41 -7.58 -7.78
C ASN A 558 4.16 -6.60 -6.87
N LEU A 559 3.51 -6.10 -5.83
CA LEU A 559 4.15 -5.26 -4.80
C LEU A 559 5.14 -6.06 -3.93
N LEU A 560 4.85 -7.33 -3.67
CA LEU A 560 5.77 -8.22 -2.95
C LEU A 560 7.02 -8.53 -3.78
N ALA A 561 6.83 -8.79 -5.07
CA ALA A 561 7.94 -9.03 -6.00
C ALA A 561 8.83 -7.78 -6.15
N LEU A 562 8.24 -6.60 -6.13
CA LEU A 562 8.97 -5.33 -6.20
C LEU A 562 9.76 -5.05 -4.92
N GLU A 563 9.18 -5.30 -3.75
CA GLU A 563 9.86 -5.20 -2.46
C GLU A 563 11.08 -6.13 -2.39
N MET A 564 10.92 -7.37 -2.85
CA MET A 564 11.99 -8.35 -2.89
C MET A 564 13.12 -7.95 -3.86
N ASN A 565 12.80 -7.36 -5.01
CA ASN A 565 13.79 -6.88 -5.97
C ASN A 565 14.56 -5.65 -5.47
N ILE A 566 13.90 -4.73 -4.81
CA ILE A 566 14.53 -3.53 -4.24
C ILE A 566 15.52 -3.91 -3.13
N ARG A 567 15.24 -4.93 -2.34
CA ARG A 567 16.15 -5.42 -1.28
C ARG A 567 17.42 -6.10 -1.81
N THR A 568 17.45 -6.50 -3.10
CA THR A 568 18.60 -7.19 -3.70
C THR A 568 19.62 -6.27 -4.38
N ILE A 569 19.34 -4.98 -4.57
CA ILE A 569 20.14 -4.12 -5.49
C ILE A 569 21.23 -3.30 -4.80
N SER A 570 21.27 -3.10 -3.48
CA SER A 570 22.21 -2.14 -2.95
C SER A 570 23.32 -2.65 -2.06
N THR A 571 24.49 -2.07 -2.29
CA THR A 571 25.66 -2.14 -1.42
C THR A 571 26.19 -0.76 -0.96
N GLU A 572 25.61 0.37 -1.40
CA GLU A 572 26.22 1.69 -1.09
C GLU A 572 25.29 2.87 -0.71
N GLU A 573 23.94 2.74 -0.72
CA GLU A 573 23.05 3.90 -0.52
C GLU A 573 21.86 3.64 0.42
N GLY A 574 22.14 3.34 1.68
CA GLY A 574 21.17 2.75 2.61
C GLY A 574 19.97 3.60 3.10
N ALA A 575 19.96 4.90 2.99
CA ALA A 575 18.96 5.71 3.73
C ALA A 575 17.70 6.11 2.94
N ASP A 576 17.72 6.06 1.61
CA ASP A 576 16.53 6.32 0.80
C ASP A 576 15.74 5.06 0.48
N LEU A 577 16.42 3.96 0.50
CA LEU A 577 15.83 2.65 0.25
C LEU A 577 14.88 2.23 1.36
N ASP A 578 15.21 2.56 2.58
CA ASP A 578 14.35 2.29 3.75
C ASP A 578 13.04 3.08 3.70
N LYS A 579 13.08 4.31 3.20
CA LYS A 579 11.84 5.08 2.98
C LYS A 579 10.97 4.53 1.87
N GLN A 580 11.61 4.05 0.81
CA GLN A 580 10.87 3.46 -0.31
C GLN A 580 10.32 2.08 0.07
N LEU A 581 11.03 1.32 0.90
CA LEU A 581 10.56 0.07 1.49
C LEU A 581 9.42 0.30 2.48
N ASP A 582 9.51 1.34 3.30
CA ASP A 582 8.43 1.74 4.21
C ASP A 582 7.19 2.25 3.44
N LEU A 583 7.40 3.01 2.37
CA LEU A 583 6.32 3.45 1.49
C LEU A 583 5.66 2.26 0.80
N LEU A 584 6.46 1.30 0.38
CA LEU A 584 6.04 0.09 -0.31
C LEU A 584 5.29 -0.86 0.64
N ASN A 585 5.81 -1.08 1.84
CA ASN A 585 5.16 -1.85 2.89
C ASN A 585 3.84 -1.21 3.32
N ASN A 586 3.85 0.09 3.45
CA ASN A 586 2.67 0.87 3.77
C ASN A 586 1.65 0.87 2.62
N THR A 587 2.09 0.84 1.35
CA THR A 587 1.22 0.74 0.17
C THR A 587 0.59 -0.65 0.07
N ARG A 588 1.37 -1.69 0.38
CA ARG A 588 0.92 -3.08 0.43
C ARG A 588 -0.18 -3.30 1.49
N GLU A 589 -0.01 -2.75 2.70
CA GLU A 589 -1.02 -2.86 3.75
C GLU A 589 -2.34 -2.16 3.42
N ARG A 590 -2.27 -1.08 2.67
CA ARG A 590 -3.44 -0.32 2.24
C ARG A 590 -4.26 -1.06 1.19
N LEU A 591 -3.61 -1.68 0.23
CA LEU A 591 -4.26 -2.46 -0.82
C LEU A 591 -4.91 -3.74 -0.28
N ARG A 592 -4.26 -4.38 0.66
CA ARG A 592 -4.81 -5.54 1.37
C ARG A 592 -6.12 -5.22 2.11
N LYS A 593 -6.24 -4.01 2.64
CA LYS A 593 -7.46 -3.54 3.30
C LYS A 593 -8.60 -3.30 2.33
N LEU A 594 -8.33 -2.74 1.14
CA LEU A 594 -9.32 -2.43 0.11
C LEU A 594 -9.93 -3.70 -0.50
N SER A 595 -9.15 -4.76 -0.73
CA SER A 595 -9.67 -6.05 -1.19
C SER A 595 -10.58 -6.70 -0.16
N HIS A 596 -10.24 -6.59 1.14
CA HIS A 596 -11.10 -7.09 2.22
C HIS A 596 -12.42 -6.30 2.36
N GLU A 597 -12.44 -5.02 2.00
CA GLU A 597 -13.65 -4.19 2.05
C GLU A 597 -14.59 -4.42 0.86
N LEU A 598 -14.06 -4.88 -0.27
CA LEU A 598 -14.86 -5.32 -1.41
C LEU A 598 -15.37 -6.75 -1.24
N MET A 599 -14.70 -7.59 -0.44
CA MET A 599 -15.30 -8.87 -0.08
C MET A 599 -16.62 -8.60 0.64
N PRO A 600 -17.70 -9.23 0.20
CA PRO A 600 -18.94 -9.15 0.91
C PRO A 600 -18.69 -9.58 2.36
N PRO A 601 -19.25 -8.90 3.34
CA PRO A 601 -19.22 -9.41 4.69
C PRO A 601 -19.75 -10.84 4.60
N VAL A 602 -18.91 -11.80 4.95
CA VAL A 602 -19.41 -13.15 5.20
C VAL A 602 -20.36 -12.96 6.35
N PHE A 603 -21.66 -12.87 6.05
CA PHE A 603 -22.70 -12.91 7.05
C PHE A 603 -22.58 -14.27 7.73
N GLN A 604 -21.72 -14.34 8.72
CA GLN A 604 -21.64 -15.47 9.64
C GLN A 604 -22.80 -15.46 10.62
N TYR A 605 -23.81 -14.63 10.42
CA TYR A 605 -24.84 -14.43 11.43
C TYR A 605 -26.21 -14.45 10.80
N ALA A 606 -26.98 -15.35 11.37
CA ALA A 606 -28.42 -15.51 11.27
C ALA A 606 -28.94 -16.07 9.93
N THR A 607 -29.59 -17.17 10.04
CA THR A 607 -30.54 -17.66 9.04
C THR A 607 -31.51 -16.52 8.70
N LEU A 608 -31.95 -16.48 7.47
CA LEU A 608 -32.88 -15.45 6.95
C LEU A 608 -34.14 -15.29 7.83
N ASP A 609 -34.46 -16.31 8.65
CA ASP A 609 -35.57 -16.32 9.60
C ASP A 609 -35.37 -15.44 10.83
N GLU A 610 -34.11 -15.12 11.20
CA GLU A 610 -33.79 -14.19 12.31
C GLU A 610 -33.76 -12.72 11.87
N LEU A 611 -33.57 -12.44 10.58
CA LEU A 611 -33.60 -11.08 10.01
C LEU A 611 -35.02 -10.61 9.63
N LEU A 612 -35.98 -11.50 9.60
CA LEU A 612 -37.38 -11.19 9.29
C LEU A 612 -38.28 -11.17 10.55
N ALA A 613 -37.70 -11.35 11.73
CA ALA A 613 -38.40 -11.38 13.01
C ALA A 613 -38.46 -10.01 13.74
N ASP A 614 -37.77 -8.97 13.24
CA ASP A 614 -37.89 -7.57 13.63
C ASP A 614 -38.62 -6.78 12.53
#